data_8f7abafbc2cbf40701e4009b16ebae56
#
_entry.id   8f7abafbc2cbf40701e4009b16ebae56
#
_cell.length_a   1.000
_cell.length_b   1.000
_cell.length_c   1.000
_cell.angle_alpha   90.00
_cell.angle_beta   90.00
_cell.angle_gamma   90.00
#
_symmetry.space_group_name_H-M   'P 1'
#
loop_
_entity.id
_entity.type
_entity.pdbx_description
1 polymer ?
#
loop_
_entity_poly.entity_id
_entity_poly.type
_entity_poly.pdbx_seq_one_letter_code
_entity_poly.pdbx_strand_id
1 'polypeptide(L)'
;MQQKELPPAQVTDRRETQRSPRRRFFETRYWLRDLILSILLAFIVIVFLYQPVQVEGTSMMPRLENHERIFINKFVYRFEPIRRGDIVVFWYPLDPSKSYIKRVVGLPGEVVSIQDGRALVNGAPLAEPYLPAYYLDHQSYPSVQVEPDHYYVLGDHRDSSNDSRVWGTVDRKYIYGKAVFVYWPFRVFGSLE
;
A
#
# COMPACT_ATOMS: atom_id res chain seq x y z
N MET A 1 17.36 37.00 88.51
CA MET A 1 16.91 35.67 88.09
C MET A 1 16.12 35.87 86.81
N GLN A 2 16.72 35.58 85.65
CA GLN A 2 16.15 35.66 84.34
C GLN A 2 15.69 34.26 83.95
N GLN A 3 14.34 34.09 83.75
CA GLN A 3 13.77 32.89 83.15
C GLN A 3 14.00 32.93 81.65
N LYS A 4 14.66 31.93 81.09
CA LYS A 4 14.96 31.74 79.70
C LYS A 4 13.79 30.96 79.11
N GLU A 5 12.90 31.65 78.38
CA GLU A 5 11.79 30.99 77.60
C GLU A 5 12.39 30.17 76.44
N LEU A 6 12.01 28.92 76.36
CA LEU A 6 12.30 28.03 75.23
C LEU A 6 11.31 28.29 74.07
N PRO A 7 11.76 28.35 72.82
CA PRO A 7 10.87 28.52 71.67
C PRO A 7 10.01 27.27 71.43
N PRO A 8 8.78 27.42 70.89
CA PRO A 8 7.92 26.29 70.63
C PRO A 8 8.42 25.40 69.50
N ALA A 9 8.33 24.10 69.73
CA ALA A 9 8.73 23.06 68.76
C ALA A 9 7.82 23.17 67.50
N GLN A 10 8.44 23.37 66.34
CA GLN A 10 7.80 23.27 65.06
C GLN A 10 7.44 21.81 64.76
N VAL A 11 6.17 21.48 64.84
CA VAL A 11 5.60 20.20 64.37
C VAL A 11 5.52 20.26 62.86
N THR A 12 6.50 19.70 62.19
CA THR A 12 6.46 19.46 60.77
C THR A 12 5.52 18.30 60.49
N ASP A 13 4.28 18.61 60.09
CA ASP A 13 3.30 17.64 59.63
C ASP A 13 3.77 17.07 58.26
N ARG A 14 4.60 16.07 58.29
CA ARG A 14 4.94 15.22 57.13
C ARG A 14 3.80 14.26 56.88
N ARG A 15 2.70 14.73 56.30
CA ARG A 15 1.74 13.85 55.64
C ARG A 15 2.38 13.34 54.35
N GLU A 16 3.20 12.33 54.44
CA GLU A 16 3.52 11.47 53.32
C GLU A 16 2.22 10.81 52.87
N THR A 17 1.71 11.28 51.74
CA THR A 17 0.61 10.62 51.05
C THR A 17 1.06 9.26 50.53
N GLN A 18 1.05 8.25 51.41
CA GLN A 18 1.18 6.85 50.99
C GLN A 18 0.05 6.52 50.04
N ARG A 19 0.27 6.70 48.76
CA ARG A 19 -0.62 6.15 47.70
C ARG A 19 -0.58 4.63 47.84
N SER A 20 -1.72 4.06 48.27
CA SER A 20 -1.83 2.64 48.53
C SER A 20 -1.46 1.81 47.30
N PRO A 21 -0.68 0.74 47.43
CA PRO A 21 -0.26 -0.10 46.31
C PRO A 21 -1.44 -0.71 45.52
N ARG A 22 -2.60 -0.87 46.16
CA ARG A 22 -3.85 -1.35 45.52
C ARG A 22 -4.32 -0.42 44.38
N ARG A 23 -4.20 0.90 44.53
CA ARG A 23 -4.64 1.87 43.50
C ARG A 23 -3.77 1.75 42.22
N ARG A 24 -2.48 1.53 42.35
CA ARG A 24 -1.57 1.32 41.23
C ARG A 24 -1.88 0.03 40.46
N PHE A 25 -2.29 -1.05 41.11
CA PHE A 25 -2.65 -2.32 40.50
C PHE A 25 -3.94 -2.21 39.65
N PHE A 26 -4.91 -1.42 40.08
CA PHE A 26 -6.14 -1.20 39.31
C PHE A 26 -5.86 -0.32 38.09
N GLU A 27 -5.08 0.74 38.21
CA GLU A 27 -4.70 1.62 37.12
C GLU A 27 -3.91 0.87 36.04
N THR A 28 -2.97 0.00 36.41
CA THR A 28 -2.18 -0.81 35.46
C THR A 28 -3.04 -1.84 34.71
N ARG A 29 -4.06 -2.42 35.35
CA ARG A 29 -4.98 -3.36 34.68
C ARG A 29 -5.82 -2.68 33.61
N TYR A 30 -6.34 -1.49 33.89
CA TYR A 30 -7.12 -0.72 32.91
C TYR A 30 -6.23 -0.28 31.74
N TRP A 31 -5.04 0.23 32.02
CA TRP A 31 -4.09 0.62 30.99
C TRP A 31 -3.68 -0.58 30.10
N LEU A 32 -3.41 -1.73 30.69
CA LEU A 32 -3.06 -2.95 29.94
C LEU A 32 -4.24 -3.44 29.07
N ARG A 33 -5.45 -3.41 29.59
CA ARG A 33 -6.66 -3.73 28.83
C ARG A 33 -6.82 -2.79 27.63
N ASP A 34 -6.70 -1.48 27.86
CA ASP A 34 -6.87 -0.49 26.81
C ASP A 34 -5.78 -0.59 25.74
N LEU A 35 -4.55 -0.91 26.13
CA LEU A 35 -3.45 -1.23 25.21
C LEU A 35 -3.79 -2.48 24.36
N ILE A 36 -4.23 -3.56 24.99
CA ILE A 36 -4.62 -4.78 24.28
C ILE A 36 -5.76 -4.53 23.31
N LEU A 37 -6.79 -3.80 23.74
CA LEU A 37 -7.92 -3.44 22.89
C LEU A 37 -7.50 -2.58 21.70
N SER A 38 -6.60 -1.62 21.92
CA SER A 38 -6.05 -0.77 20.85
C SER A 38 -5.24 -1.57 19.83
N ILE A 39 -4.39 -2.48 20.30
CA ILE A 39 -3.61 -3.38 19.44
C ILE A 39 -4.54 -4.30 18.65
N LEU A 40 -5.56 -4.89 19.31
CA LEU A 40 -6.53 -5.75 18.65
C LEU A 40 -7.33 -4.99 17.59
N LEU A 41 -7.79 -3.78 17.90
CA LEU A 41 -8.50 -2.92 16.96
C LEU A 41 -7.61 -2.55 15.77
N ALA A 42 -6.36 -2.13 16.02
CA ALA A 42 -5.39 -1.83 14.96
C ALA A 42 -5.13 -3.07 14.07
N PHE A 43 -4.97 -4.24 14.67
CA PHE A 43 -4.78 -5.49 13.95
C PHE A 43 -5.99 -5.84 13.06
N ILE A 44 -7.22 -5.72 13.60
CA ILE A 44 -8.45 -5.92 12.84
C ILE A 44 -8.50 -4.96 11.66
N VAL A 45 -8.27 -3.66 11.89
CA VAL A 45 -8.27 -2.63 10.85
C VAL A 45 -7.26 -2.98 9.75
N ILE A 46 -6.01 -3.34 10.11
CA ILE A 46 -4.98 -3.70 9.16
C ILE A 46 -5.40 -4.93 8.33
N VAL A 47 -5.87 -6.00 8.98
CA VAL A 47 -6.27 -7.24 8.30
C VAL A 47 -7.44 -7.04 7.34
N PHE A 48 -8.40 -6.16 7.69
CA PHE A 48 -9.53 -5.85 6.80
C PHE A 48 -9.16 -4.91 5.66
N LEU A 49 -8.25 -3.95 5.87
CA LEU A 49 -7.86 -2.97 4.85
C LEU A 49 -6.80 -3.50 3.89
N TYR A 50 -5.90 -4.38 4.36
CA TYR A 50 -4.77 -4.87 3.59
C TYR A 50 -4.83 -6.38 3.43
N GLN A 51 -4.72 -6.83 2.19
CA GLN A 51 -4.60 -8.27 1.90
C GLN A 51 -3.16 -8.60 1.56
N PRO A 52 -2.52 -9.53 2.31
CA PRO A 52 -1.24 -10.08 1.91
C PRO A 52 -1.42 -11.02 0.73
N VAL A 53 -0.60 -10.86 -0.31
CA VAL A 53 -0.55 -11.76 -1.48
C VAL A 53 0.88 -12.05 -1.87
N GLN A 54 1.10 -13.16 -2.53
CA GLN A 54 2.36 -13.52 -3.15
C GLN A 54 2.29 -13.19 -4.65
N VAL A 55 3.34 -12.55 -5.14
CA VAL A 55 3.50 -12.26 -6.57
C VAL A 55 3.93 -13.55 -7.28
N GLU A 56 3.22 -13.90 -8.32
CA GLU A 56 3.56 -15.03 -9.19
C GLU A 56 3.88 -14.53 -10.59
N GLY A 57 5.01 -14.96 -11.12
CA GLY A 57 5.50 -14.56 -12.44
C GLY A 57 6.47 -13.38 -12.41
N THR A 58 6.93 -13.01 -13.59
CA THR A 58 8.02 -12.05 -13.80
C THR A 58 7.56 -10.75 -14.47
N SER A 59 6.28 -10.62 -14.79
CA SER A 59 5.76 -9.53 -15.64
C SER A 59 5.89 -8.14 -15.04
N MET A 60 6.17 -8.01 -13.74
CA MET A 60 6.35 -6.73 -13.05
C MET A 60 7.81 -6.46 -12.67
N MET A 61 8.76 -7.29 -13.12
CA MET A 61 10.19 -7.03 -12.93
C MET A 61 10.61 -5.73 -13.67
N PRO A 62 11.53 -4.96 -13.11
CA PRO A 62 12.27 -5.20 -11.86
C PRO A 62 11.52 -4.72 -10.61
N ARG A 63 10.35 -4.08 -10.74
CA ARG A 63 9.67 -3.47 -9.60
C ARG A 63 9.13 -4.49 -8.59
N LEU A 64 8.65 -5.64 -9.11
CA LEU A 64 8.21 -6.77 -8.30
C LEU A 64 8.81 -8.05 -8.87
N GLU A 65 9.51 -8.80 -8.04
CA GLU A 65 10.08 -10.08 -8.39
C GLU A 65 9.12 -11.25 -8.07
N ASN A 66 9.37 -12.38 -8.72
CA ASN A 66 8.61 -13.60 -8.45
C ASN A 66 8.79 -14.04 -6.97
N HIS A 67 7.69 -14.50 -6.36
CA HIS A 67 7.60 -14.93 -4.96
C HIS A 67 7.74 -13.81 -3.91
N GLU A 68 7.83 -12.55 -4.29
CA GLU A 68 7.70 -11.46 -3.33
C GLU A 68 6.30 -11.44 -2.70
N ARG A 69 6.24 -11.00 -1.45
CA ARG A 69 4.97 -10.84 -0.74
C ARG A 69 4.68 -9.37 -0.54
N ILE A 70 3.51 -8.98 -0.97
CA ILE A 70 3.05 -7.58 -0.99
C ILE A 70 1.76 -7.42 -0.22
N PHE A 71 1.50 -6.20 0.22
CA PHE A 71 0.19 -5.80 0.71
C PHE A 71 -0.59 -5.09 -0.38
N ILE A 72 -1.86 -5.48 -0.54
CA ILE A 72 -2.84 -4.82 -1.40
C ILE A 72 -3.80 -4.04 -0.55
N ASN A 73 -3.98 -2.74 -0.84
CA ASN A 73 -5.04 -1.93 -0.28
C ASN A 73 -6.29 -2.06 -1.14
N LYS A 74 -7.35 -2.69 -0.60
CA LYS A 74 -8.63 -2.91 -1.29
C LYS A 74 -9.59 -1.73 -1.22
N PHE A 75 -9.34 -0.80 -0.32
CA PHE A 75 -10.28 0.29 -0.03
C PHE A 75 -9.87 1.61 -0.67
N VAL A 76 -8.62 1.76 -1.08
CA VAL A 76 -8.09 3.02 -1.60
C VAL A 76 -8.98 3.59 -2.72
N TYR A 77 -9.41 2.75 -3.65
CA TYR A 77 -10.22 3.16 -4.80
C TYR A 77 -11.72 3.35 -4.51
N ARG A 78 -12.12 3.30 -3.24
CA ARG A 78 -13.43 3.81 -2.78
C ARG A 78 -13.40 5.30 -2.47
N PHE A 79 -12.20 5.83 -2.20
CA PHE A 79 -11.97 7.20 -1.75
C PHE A 79 -11.12 8.00 -2.73
N GLU A 80 -10.27 7.34 -3.50
CA GLU A 80 -9.37 7.96 -4.45
C GLU A 80 -9.58 7.41 -5.86
N PRO A 81 -9.37 8.25 -6.91
CA PRO A 81 -9.35 7.77 -8.28
C PRO A 81 -8.11 6.90 -8.52
N ILE A 82 -8.22 5.97 -9.46
CA ILE A 82 -7.07 5.25 -9.99
C ILE A 82 -6.22 6.24 -10.79
N ARG A 83 -4.92 6.27 -10.53
CA ARG A 83 -3.97 7.19 -11.15
C ARG A 83 -3.01 6.45 -12.08
N ARG A 84 -2.49 7.17 -13.07
CA ARG A 84 -1.38 6.68 -13.88
C ARG A 84 -0.18 6.36 -13.00
N GLY A 85 0.45 5.22 -13.24
CA GLY A 85 1.56 4.70 -12.44
C GLY A 85 1.15 3.77 -11.31
N ASP A 86 -0.13 3.78 -10.88
CA ASP A 86 -0.60 2.84 -9.87
C ASP A 86 -0.36 1.39 -10.30
N ILE A 87 0.16 0.58 -9.38
CA ILE A 87 0.24 -0.87 -9.57
C ILE A 87 -1.06 -1.46 -9.06
N VAL A 88 -1.92 -1.86 -9.99
CA VAL A 88 -3.26 -2.35 -9.69
C VAL A 88 -3.33 -3.87 -9.70
N VAL A 89 -4.21 -4.40 -8.85
CA VAL A 89 -4.55 -5.82 -8.83
C VAL A 89 -6.01 -5.96 -9.25
N PHE A 90 -6.24 -6.87 -10.19
CA PHE A 90 -7.54 -7.02 -10.82
C PHE A 90 -7.81 -8.46 -11.24
N TRP A 91 -9.07 -8.81 -11.34
CA TRP A 91 -9.48 -10.09 -11.94
C TRP A 91 -9.27 -10.02 -13.44
N TYR A 92 -8.63 -11.04 -14.00
CA TYR A 92 -8.34 -11.10 -15.43
C TYR A 92 -9.63 -11.10 -16.25
N PRO A 93 -9.85 -10.15 -17.18
CA PRO A 93 -11.15 -10.00 -17.86
C PRO A 93 -11.62 -11.22 -18.64
N LEU A 94 -10.70 -12.03 -19.21
CA LEU A 94 -11.02 -13.23 -19.96
C LEU A 94 -11.17 -14.49 -19.10
N ASP A 95 -10.66 -14.46 -17.86
CA ASP A 95 -10.78 -15.55 -16.88
C ASP A 95 -10.75 -14.98 -15.45
N PRO A 96 -11.90 -14.54 -14.91
CA PRO A 96 -11.95 -13.90 -13.59
C PRO A 96 -11.60 -14.81 -12.40
N SER A 97 -11.32 -16.09 -12.64
CA SER A 97 -10.76 -16.97 -11.61
C SER A 97 -9.30 -16.64 -11.30
N LYS A 98 -8.64 -15.89 -12.19
CA LYS A 98 -7.24 -15.46 -12.05
C LYS A 98 -7.15 -13.97 -11.73
N SER A 99 -6.18 -13.63 -10.89
CA SER A 99 -5.84 -12.24 -10.60
C SER A 99 -4.51 -11.87 -11.24
N TYR A 100 -4.47 -10.68 -11.82
CA TYR A 100 -3.26 -10.12 -12.41
C TYR A 100 -2.85 -8.85 -11.68
N ILE A 101 -1.55 -8.56 -11.75
CA ILE A 101 -0.95 -7.34 -11.24
C ILE A 101 -0.24 -6.62 -12.39
N LYS A 102 -0.59 -5.35 -12.63
CA LYS A 102 -0.03 -4.55 -13.73
C LYS A 102 0.00 -3.08 -13.32
N ARG A 103 0.74 -2.27 -14.09
CA ARG A 103 0.81 -0.82 -13.91
C ARG A 103 -0.17 -0.11 -14.83
N VAL A 104 -0.90 0.87 -14.30
CA VAL A 104 -1.78 1.74 -15.07
C VAL A 104 -0.95 2.68 -15.93
N VAL A 105 -1.14 2.62 -17.23
CA VAL A 105 -0.47 3.44 -18.24
C VAL A 105 -1.44 4.40 -18.90
N GLY A 106 -2.66 3.95 -19.25
CA GLY A 106 -3.70 4.79 -19.83
C GLY A 106 -4.90 4.96 -18.92
N LEU A 107 -5.43 6.17 -18.87
CA LEU A 107 -6.61 6.56 -18.11
C LEU A 107 -7.84 6.68 -19.03
N PRO A 108 -9.07 6.63 -18.48
CA PRO A 108 -10.29 6.81 -19.25
C PRO A 108 -10.26 8.03 -20.17
N GLY A 109 -10.64 7.86 -21.44
CA GLY A 109 -10.68 8.91 -22.46
C GLY A 109 -9.37 9.18 -23.18
N GLU A 110 -8.28 8.52 -22.82
CA GLU A 110 -6.98 8.71 -23.45
C GLU A 110 -6.78 7.72 -24.63
N VAL A 111 -5.89 8.10 -25.54
CA VAL A 111 -5.39 7.23 -26.60
C VAL A 111 -4.00 6.74 -26.23
N VAL A 112 -3.83 5.44 -26.11
CA VAL A 112 -2.53 4.81 -25.81
C VAL A 112 -2.03 4.08 -27.04
N SER A 113 -0.78 4.28 -27.39
CA SER A 113 -0.06 3.50 -28.39
C SER A 113 1.31 3.09 -27.87
N ILE A 114 1.89 2.06 -28.45
CA ILE A 114 3.25 1.63 -28.14
C ILE A 114 4.09 1.76 -29.42
N GLN A 115 5.23 2.44 -29.32
CA GLN A 115 6.20 2.58 -30.41
C GLN A 115 7.59 2.17 -29.91
N ASP A 116 8.17 1.18 -30.57
CA ASP A 116 9.48 0.64 -30.17
C ASP A 116 9.56 0.31 -28.66
N GLY A 117 8.52 -0.36 -28.14
CA GLY A 117 8.39 -0.74 -26.73
C GLY A 117 8.03 0.40 -25.75
N ARG A 118 7.95 1.64 -26.21
CA ARG A 118 7.65 2.82 -25.37
C ARG A 118 6.19 3.23 -25.48
N ALA A 119 5.60 3.54 -24.35
CA ALA A 119 4.21 3.99 -24.30
C ALA A 119 4.11 5.48 -24.71
N LEU A 120 3.13 5.77 -25.57
CA LEU A 120 2.69 7.13 -25.88
C LEU A 120 1.24 7.29 -25.40
N VAL A 121 0.94 8.41 -24.79
CA VAL A 121 -0.41 8.77 -24.35
C VAL A 121 -0.80 10.07 -25.06
N ASN A 122 -1.92 10.03 -25.79
CA ASN A 122 -2.39 11.13 -26.65
C ASN A 122 -1.31 11.63 -27.61
N GLY A 123 -0.47 10.72 -28.13
CA GLY A 123 0.64 11.03 -29.04
C GLY A 123 1.91 11.53 -28.38
N ALA A 124 1.92 11.80 -27.08
CA ALA A 124 3.10 12.22 -26.33
C ALA A 124 3.79 11.04 -25.64
N PRO A 125 5.14 10.92 -25.72
CA PRO A 125 5.88 9.88 -25.02
C PRO A 125 5.65 9.95 -23.50
N LEU A 126 5.31 8.81 -22.90
CA LEU A 126 5.18 8.69 -21.46
C LEU A 126 6.56 8.58 -20.81
N ALA A 127 6.79 9.37 -19.76
CA ALA A 127 7.97 9.23 -18.92
C ALA A 127 7.82 7.97 -18.03
N GLU A 128 8.68 6.99 -18.22
CA GLU A 128 8.65 5.70 -17.52
C GLU A 128 9.99 5.43 -16.80
N PRO A 129 10.34 6.22 -15.76
CA PRO A 129 11.64 6.12 -15.10
C PRO A 129 11.85 4.77 -14.38
N TYR A 130 10.77 4.05 -14.13
CA TYR A 130 10.77 2.71 -13.53
C TYR A 130 11.13 1.59 -14.51
N LEU A 131 11.22 1.89 -15.84
CA LEU A 131 11.37 0.93 -16.91
C LEU A 131 12.79 0.97 -17.50
N PRO A 132 13.69 0.04 -17.13
CA PRO A 132 14.99 -0.08 -17.74
C PRO A 132 14.90 -0.55 -19.20
N ALA A 133 15.83 -0.08 -20.04
CA ALA A 133 15.80 -0.35 -21.48
C ALA A 133 15.83 -1.85 -21.85
N TYR A 134 16.47 -2.68 -21.05
CA TYR A 134 16.57 -4.12 -21.31
C TYR A 134 15.28 -4.91 -21.01
N TYR A 135 14.24 -4.25 -20.49
CA TYR A 135 12.89 -4.83 -20.32
C TYR A 135 11.91 -4.40 -21.43
N LEU A 136 12.37 -3.61 -22.41
CA LEU A 136 11.55 -3.24 -23.57
C LEU A 136 11.42 -4.43 -24.53
N ASP A 137 10.26 -4.59 -25.15
CA ASP A 137 10.02 -5.60 -26.19
C ASP A 137 10.37 -5.13 -27.61
N HIS A 138 10.74 -3.84 -27.77
CA HIS A 138 11.02 -3.20 -29.06
C HIS A 138 9.94 -3.40 -30.13
N GLN A 139 8.71 -3.71 -29.72
CA GLN A 139 7.58 -3.86 -30.63
C GLN A 139 6.69 -2.62 -30.63
N SER A 140 5.93 -2.48 -31.69
CA SER A 140 4.95 -1.41 -31.84
C SER A 140 3.55 -2.00 -31.90
N TYR A 141 2.62 -1.37 -31.19
CA TYR A 141 1.22 -1.79 -31.11
C TYR A 141 0.31 -0.63 -31.50
N PRO A 142 -0.80 -0.90 -32.19
CA PRO A 142 -1.71 0.12 -32.63
C PRO A 142 -2.28 0.93 -31.47
N SER A 143 -2.74 2.14 -31.79
CA SER A 143 -3.40 2.99 -30.81
C SER A 143 -4.73 2.40 -30.36
N VAL A 144 -4.98 2.46 -29.06
CA VAL A 144 -6.21 2.03 -28.40
C VAL A 144 -6.82 3.22 -27.67
N GLN A 145 -8.08 3.53 -27.99
CA GLN A 145 -8.88 4.48 -27.23
C GLN A 145 -9.30 3.81 -25.91
N VAL A 146 -8.93 4.39 -24.79
CA VAL A 146 -9.36 3.91 -23.48
C VAL A 146 -10.79 4.37 -23.22
N GLU A 147 -11.72 3.43 -23.13
CA GLU A 147 -13.13 3.72 -22.91
C GLU A 147 -13.39 4.36 -21.53
N PRO A 148 -14.54 5.01 -21.31
CA PRO A 148 -14.96 5.43 -19.98
C PRO A 148 -14.91 4.26 -18.98
N ASP A 149 -14.46 4.52 -17.78
CA ASP A 149 -14.30 3.51 -16.71
C ASP A 149 -13.36 2.33 -17.05
N HIS A 150 -12.53 2.46 -18.09
CA HIS A 150 -11.51 1.48 -18.44
C HIS A 150 -10.11 2.03 -18.21
N TYR A 151 -9.15 1.12 -18.08
CA TYR A 151 -7.73 1.43 -17.87
C TYR A 151 -6.87 0.58 -18.77
N TYR A 152 -5.87 1.21 -19.38
CA TYR A 152 -4.84 0.49 -20.15
C TYR A 152 -3.68 0.19 -19.21
N VAL A 153 -3.36 -1.08 -19.03
CA VAL A 153 -2.37 -1.53 -18.07
C VAL A 153 -1.26 -2.34 -18.73
N LEU A 154 -0.01 -2.13 -18.27
CA LEU A 154 1.16 -2.83 -18.78
C LEU A 154 1.95 -3.49 -17.64
N GLY A 155 2.64 -4.58 -17.97
CA GLY A 155 3.71 -5.09 -17.13
C GLY A 155 4.95 -4.22 -17.22
N ASP A 156 5.74 -4.16 -16.16
CA ASP A 156 7.02 -3.46 -16.17
C ASP A 156 8.07 -4.27 -16.97
N HIS A 157 7.92 -5.58 -17.07
CA HIS A 157 8.72 -6.46 -17.93
C HIS A 157 8.02 -6.60 -19.30
N ARG A 158 8.21 -5.62 -20.17
CA ARG A 158 7.47 -5.48 -21.44
C ARG A 158 7.54 -6.70 -22.37
N ASP A 159 8.69 -7.34 -22.51
CA ASP A 159 8.89 -8.52 -23.36
C ASP A 159 8.38 -9.83 -22.73
N SER A 160 8.05 -9.82 -21.42
CA SER A 160 7.54 -10.98 -20.69
C SER A 160 6.24 -10.68 -19.94
N SER A 161 5.31 -9.96 -20.58
CA SER A 161 4.04 -9.58 -19.96
C SER A 161 2.86 -9.81 -20.89
N ASN A 162 1.88 -10.57 -20.40
CA ASN A 162 0.56 -10.66 -20.97
C ASN A 162 -0.31 -9.54 -20.34
N ASP A 163 -0.59 -8.48 -21.13
CA ASP A 163 -1.22 -7.26 -20.65
C ASP A 163 -2.15 -6.63 -21.73
N SER A 164 -2.51 -5.36 -21.57
CA SER A 164 -3.46 -4.68 -22.44
C SER A 164 -3.07 -4.64 -23.92
N ARG A 165 -1.81 -4.89 -24.26
CA ARG A 165 -1.38 -5.02 -25.65
C ARG A 165 -1.98 -6.24 -26.34
N VAL A 166 -2.33 -7.27 -25.58
CA VAL A 166 -2.86 -8.55 -26.08
C VAL A 166 -4.38 -8.65 -25.92
N TRP A 167 -4.93 -8.27 -24.76
CA TRP A 167 -6.33 -8.50 -24.43
C TRP A 167 -7.15 -7.22 -24.19
N GLY A 168 -6.57 -6.01 -24.42
CA GLY A 168 -7.29 -4.74 -24.37
C GLY A 168 -7.31 -4.10 -22.97
N THR A 169 -8.28 -3.20 -22.77
CA THR A 169 -8.42 -2.42 -21.54
C THR A 169 -9.12 -3.21 -20.42
N VAL A 170 -8.90 -2.80 -19.18
CA VAL A 170 -9.53 -3.37 -17.98
C VAL A 170 -10.63 -2.45 -17.49
N ASP A 171 -11.86 -2.97 -17.41
CA ASP A 171 -12.97 -2.27 -16.78
C ASP A 171 -12.69 -2.07 -15.28
N ARG A 172 -13.02 -0.88 -14.78
CA ARG A 172 -12.86 -0.46 -13.37
C ARG A 172 -13.42 -1.48 -12.37
N LYS A 173 -14.52 -2.17 -12.73
CA LYS A 173 -15.16 -3.17 -11.85
C LYS A 173 -14.29 -4.38 -11.54
N TYR A 174 -13.32 -4.70 -12.41
CA TYR A 174 -12.38 -5.79 -12.18
C TYR A 174 -11.22 -5.39 -11.26
N ILE A 175 -10.93 -4.07 -11.13
CA ILE A 175 -9.83 -3.57 -10.30
C ILE A 175 -10.28 -3.53 -8.84
N TYR A 176 -9.72 -4.41 -8.01
CA TYR A 176 -10.13 -4.54 -6.62
C TYR A 176 -9.11 -4.03 -5.61
N GLY A 177 -7.91 -3.61 -6.03
CA GLY A 177 -6.94 -3.06 -5.09
C GLY A 177 -5.68 -2.48 -5.73
N LYS A 178 -4.92 -1.75 -4.92
CA LYS A 178 -3.62 -1.17 -5.23
C LYS A 178 -2.54 -1.92 -4.46
N ALA A 179 -1.49 -2.36 -5.12
CA ALA A 179 -0.28 -2.84 -4.45
C ALA A 179 0.45 -1.65 -3.85
N VAL A 180 0.69 -1.68 -2.54
CA VAL A 180 1.22 -0.52 -1.81
C VAL A 180 2.57 -0.76 -1.16
N PHE A 181 2.90 -2.01 -0.83
CA PHE A 181 4.06 -2.28 -0.03
C PHE A 181 4.59 -3.71 -0.22
N VAL A 182 5.93 -3.88 -0.34
CA VAL A 182 6.59 -5.18 -0.30
C VAL A 182 7.04 -5.45 1.12
N TYR A 183 6.57 -6.56 1.73
CA TYR A 183 6.96 -6.91 3.09
C TYR A 183 7.91 -8.11 3.20
N TRP A 184 8.09 -8.85 2.11
CA TRP A 184 9.02 -9.95 2.03
C TRP A 184 9.55 -10.14 0.60
N PRO A 185 10.85 -10.44 0.41
CA PRO A 185 11.91 -10.58 1.42
C PRO A 185 12.34 -9.22 1.99
N PHE A 186 12.91 -9.20 3.20
CA PHE A 186 13.30 -7.97 3.89
C PHE A 186 14.32 -7.11 3.12
N ARG A 187 15.08 -7.69 2.19
CA ARG A 187 16.04 -6.95 1.33
C ARG A 187 15.37 -5.90 0.43
N VAL A 188 14.11 -6.10 0.06
CA VAL A 188 13.33 -5.20 -0.81
C VAL A 188 12.12 -4.58 -0.09
N PHE A 189 12.13 -4.67 1.25
CA PHE A 189 11.08 -4.09 2.09
C PHE A 189 10.90 -2.60 1.80
N GLY A 190 9.70 -2.19 1.40
CA GLY A 190 9.44 -0.80 1.08
C GLY A 190 8.14 -0.54 0.36
N SER A 191 7.83 0.76 0.18
CA SER A 191 6.68 1.24 -0.56
C SER A 191 6.81 0.97 -2.06
N LEU A 192 5.68 0.75 -2.71
CA LEU A 192 5.55 0.63 -4.17
C LEU A 192 5.13 1.96 -4.82
N GLU A 193 4.96 3.01 -4.01
CA GLU A 193 4.67 4.37 -4.44
C GLU A 193 5.92 5.12 -4.86
#